data_611ba3a8e4fc07168a2ca81a376977ad
#
_entry.id   611ba3a8e4fc07168a2ca81a376977ad
#
_cell.length_a   1.000
_cell.length_b   1.000
_cell.length_c   1.000
_cell.angle_alpha   90.00
_cell.angle_beta   90.00
_cell.angle_gamma   90.00
#
_symmetry.space_group_name_H-M   'P 1'
#
loop_
_entity.id
_entity.type
_entity.pdbx_description
1 polymer ?
#
loop_
_entity_poly.entity_id
_entity_poly.type
_entity_poly.pdbx_seq_one_letter_code
_entity_poly.pdbx_strand_id
1 'polypeptide(L)'
;MRVITGTARGRKLREPEGMASRPTTDNVKESMFNLIQFDIEGRRVLDLFAGTGQLGIEALSRGARSAVFVDESRAAVQLVRTNLAHCRLQGDVVQGEALGYLRTCGKFDLIFLDPPYDTGLLDKALANVVQFDILAEGGIIVCESRREKERPQLPQPYYL
;
A
#
# COMPACT_ATOMS: atom_id res chain seq x y z
N MET A 1 -6.71 10.67 10.53
CA MET A 1 -5.67 10.03 9.69
C MET A 1 -4.56 11.04 9.42
N ARG A 2 -3.34 10.68 9.69
CA ARG A 2 -2.19 11.57 9.55
C ARG A 2 -0.91 10.77 9.28
N VAL A 3 0.12 11.46 8.77
CA VAL A 3 1.46 10.89 8.63
C VAL A 3 2.10 10.82 10.02
N ILE A 4 2.66 9.66 10.35
CA ILE A 4 3.18 9.38 11.69
C ILE A 4 4.64 9.83 11.82
N THR A 5 5.47 9.51 10.84
CA THR A 5 6.93 9.71 10.91
C THR A 5 7.48 10.24 9.59
N GLY A 6 8.66 10.82 9.63
CA GLY A 6 9.41 11.23 8.45
C GLY A 6 9.21 12.69 8.06
N THR A 7 9.49 13.01 6.80
CA THR A 7 9.51 14.39 6.30
C THR A 7 8.14 15.07 6.33
N ALA A 8 7.06 14.31 6.24
CA ALA A 8 5.69 14.83 6.31
C ALA A 8 5.00 14.57 7.64
N ARG A 9 5.74 14.25 8.69
CA ARG A 9 5.20 13.95 10.02
C ARG A 9 4.17 14.99 10.46
N GLY A 10 3.03 14.50 10.97
CA GLY A 10 1.96 15.32 11.52
C GLY A 10 1.00 15.89 10.49
N ARG A 11 1.27 15.77 9.20
CA ARG A 11 0.35 16.21 8.15
C ARG A 11 -0.91 15.39 8.16
N LYS A 12 -2.06 16.05 8.18
CA LYS A 12 -3.36 15.39 8.07
C LYS A 12 -3.61 14.96 6.64
N LEU A 13 -4.14 13.74 6.50
CA LEU A 13 -4.59 13.22 5.22
C LEU A 13 -6.10 13.36 5.14
N ARG A 14 -6.59 13.72 3.95
CA ARG A 14 -8.02 13.77 3.69
C ARG A 14 -8.58 12.35 3.56
N GLU A 15 -9.79 12.19 4.06
CA GLU A 15 -10.57 10.97 4.00
C GLU A 15 -11.81 11.18 3.14
N PRO A 16 -12.42 10.12 2.60
CA PRO A 16 -13.67 10.25 1.86
C PRO A 16 -14.76 10.87 2.73
N GLU A 17 -15.52 11.83 2.17
CA GLU A 17 -16.63 12.47 2.86
C GLU A 17 -17.76 11.47 3.12
N GLY A 18 -18.33 11.54 4.33
CA GLY A 18 -19.52 10.78 4.69
C GLY A 18 -19.35 9.27 4.75
N MET A 19 -18.17 8.77 4.55
CA MET A 19 -17.92 7.34 4.67
C MET A 19 -17.34 7.02 6.02
N ALA A 20 -18.05 6.21 6.79
CA ALA A 20 -17.43 5.40 7.81
C ALA A 20 -16.52 4.40 7.08
N SER A 21 -15.53 4.91 6.35
CA SER A 21 -14.55 4.03 5.76
C SER A 21 -13.89 3.29 6.90
N ARG A 22 -13.60 2.06 6.68
CA ARG A 22 -12.74 1.31 7.53
C ARG A 22 -11.37 1.99 7.56
N PRO A 23 -11.06 2.84 8.50
CA PRO A 23 -9.71 3.35 8.58
C PRO A 23 -8.83 2.25 9.13
N THR A 24 -7.72 1.99 8.47
CA THR A 24 -6.58 1.48 9.18
C THR A 24 -6.31 2.50 10.27
N THR A 25 -6.59 2.13 11.51
CA THR A 25 -6.40 3.06 12.62
C THR A 25 -4.95 3.46 12.71
N ASP A 26 -4.68 4.63 13.30
CA ASP A 26 -3.31 5.08 13.51
C ASP A 26 -2.47 4.05 14.26
N ASN A 27 -3.07 3.32 15.21
CA ASN A 27 -2.40 2.28 15.98
C ASN A 27 -2.00 1.07 15.11
N VAL A 28 -2.89 0.61 14.23
CA VAL A 28 -2.60 -0.50 13.32
C VAL A 28 -1.51 -0.09 12.32
N LYS A 29 -1.64 1.10 11.75
CA LYS A 29 -0.65 1.65 10.83
C LYS A 29 0.71 1.78 11.48
N GLU A 30 0.79 2.31 12.70
CA GLU A 30 2.02 2.42 13.45
C GLU A 30 2.66 1.06 13.70
N SER A 31 1.86 0.07 14.10
CA SER A 31 2.34 -1.29 14.32
C SER A 31 2.89 -1.92 13.04
N MET A 32 2.22 -1.74 11.92
CA MET A 32 2.69 -2.22 10.61
C MET A 32 4.05 -1.61 10.26
N PHE A 33 4.18 -0.29 10.36
CA PHE A 33 5.41 0.39 10.01
C PHE A 33 6.54 0.14 11.01
N ASN A 34 6.24 -0.12 12.27
CA ASN A 34 7.25 -0.55 13.23
C ASN A 34 7.90 -1.88 12.83
N LEU A 35 7.12 -2.81 12.29
CA LEU A 35 7.64 -4.10 11.83
C LEU A 35 8.63 -3.96 10.67
N ILE A 36 8.43 -2.96 9.82
CA ILE A 36 9.23 -2.77 8.59
C ILE A 36 10.10 -1.51 8.63
N GLN A 37 10.26 -0.89 9.79
CA GLN A 37 10.90 0.42 9.90
C GLN A 37 12.30 0.54 9.30
N PHE A 38 13.04 -0.56 9.24
CA PHE A 38 14.39 -0.59 8.65
C PHE A 38 14.41 -1.02 7.19
N ASP A 39 13.25 -1.28 6.60
CA ASP A 39 13.11 -1.84 5.25
C ASP A 39 12.38 -0.91 4.29
N ILE A 40 12.32 0.39 4.60
CA ILE A 40 11.55 1.36 3.82
C ILE A 40 12.46 2.28 3.01
N GLU A 41 13.51 2.80 3.63
CA GLU A 41 14.40 3.78 2.98
C GLU A 41 15.00 3.22 1.70
N GLY A 42 14.91 4.00 0.63
CA GLY A 42 15.45 3.66 -0.68
C GLY A 42 14.64 2.61 -1.46
N ARG A 43 13.52 2.16 -0.94
CA ARG A 43 12.70 1.12 -1.57
C ARG A 43 11.72 1.68 -2.60
N ARG A 44 11.43 0.87 -3.62
CA ARG A 44 10.36 1.13 -4.58
C ARG A 44 9.09 0.51 -4.03
N VAL A 45 8.07 1.33 -3.82
CA VAL A 45 6.84 0.96 -3.11
C VAL A 45 5.67 0.87 -4.07
N LEU A 46 4.83 -0.15 -3.89
CA LEU A 46 3.53 -0.28 -4.53
C LEU A 46 2.43 -0.28 -3.47
N ASP A 47 1.50 0.66 -3.58
CA ASP A 47 0.27 0.72 -2.78
C ASP A 47 -0.89 0.34 -3.71
N LEU A 48 -1.22 -0.95 -3.74
CA LEU A 48 -2.06 -1.51 -4.81
C LEU A 48 -3.55 -1.20 -4.66
N PHE A 49 -4.03 -1.08 -3.45
CA PHE A 49 -5.42 -0.68 -3.15
C PHE A 49 -5.36 0.62 -2.36
N ALA A 50 -4.94 1.69 -3.02
CA ALA A 50 -4.40 2.85 -2.35
C ALA A 50 -5.41 3.61 -1.47
N GLY A 51 -6.68 3.71 -1.89
CA GLY A 51 -7.68 4.45 -1.13
C GLY A 51 -7.30 5.91 -0.93
N THR A 52 -6.97 6.28 0.30
CA THR A 52 -6.47 7.63 0.63
C THR A 52 -5.01 7.84 0.30
N GLY A 53 -4.27 6.75 0.04
CA GLY A 53 -2.84 6.76 -0.17
C GLY A 53 -2.02 6.72 1.11
N GLN A 54 -2.66 6.51 2.27
CA GLN A 54 -1.95 6.65 3.55
C GLN A 54 -0.73 5.74 3.71
N LEU A 55 -0.76 4.52 3.19
CA LEU A 55 0.36 3.59 3.34
C LEU A 55 1.55 3.99 2.48
N GLY A 56 1.33 4.25 1.21
CA GLY A 56 2.39 4.70 0.30
C GLY A 56 2.94 6.06 0.69
N ILE A 57 2.10 6.98 1.15
CA ILE A 57 2.51 8.30 1.63
C ILE A 57 3.38 8.18 2.88
N GLU A 58 2.99 7.32 3.83
CA GLU A 58 3.81 7.05 5.01
C GLU A 58 5.20 6.53 4.61
N ALA A 59 5.24 5.60 3.66
CA ALA A 59 6.52 5.06 3.16
C ALA A 59 7.39 6.15 2.52
N LEU A 60 6.80 7.01 1.68
CA LEU A 60 7.53 8.14 1.07
C LEU A 60 8.05 9.10 2.13
N SER A 61 7.22 9.43 3.13
CA SER A 61 7.61 10.29 4.24
C SER A 61 8.81 9.73 5.01
N ARG A 62 8.95 8.41 5.08
CA ARG A 62 10.04 7.71 5.76
C ARG A 62 11.25 7.44 4.87
N GLY A 63 11.27 7.96 3.65
CA GLY A 63 12.45 7.88 2.78
C GLY A 63 12.40 6.82 1.69
N ALA A 64 11.25 6.25 1.37
CA ALA A 64 11.11 5.40 0.21
C ALA A 64 11.57 6.14 -1.06
N ARG A 65 12.19 5.42 -1.96
CA ARG A 65 12.72 5.97 -3.21
C ARG A 65 11.62 6.46 -4.14
N SER A 66 10.55 5.69 -4.24
CA SER A 66 9.42 5.96 -5.10
C SER A 66 8.19 5.22 -4.61
N ALA A 67 7.01 5.67 -5.01
CA ALA A 67 5.77 4.96 -4.74
C ALA A 67 4.82 5.07 -5.92
N VAL A 68 4.17 3.97 -6.23
CA VAL A 68 3.06 3.90 -7.18
C VAL A 68 1.79 3.56 -6.40
N PHE A 69 0.75 4.35 -6.64
CA PHE A 69 -0.55 4.21 -6.01
C PHE A 69 -1.55 3.77 -7.07
N VAL A 70 -2.22 2.66 -6.84
CA VAL A 70 -3.21 2.13 -7.78
C VAL A 70 -4.56 2.04 -7.09
N ASP A 71 -5.59 2.58 -7.71
CA ASP A 71 -6.96 2.42 -7.28
C ASP A 71 -7.90 2.49 -8.48
N GLU A 72 -8.94 1.70 -8.43
CA GLU A 72 -9.96 1.66 -9.47
C GLU A 72 -10.87 2.90 -9.42
N SER A 73 -11.10 3.44 -8.25
CA SER A 73 -11.97 4.57 -8.00
C SER A 73 -11.32 5.88 -8.42
N ARG A 74 -11.99 6.63 -9.29
CA ARG A 74 -11.57 7.98 -9.68
C ARG A 74 -11.48 8.91 -8.46
N ALA A 75 -12.44 8.81 -7.54
CA ALA A 75 -12.46 9.61 -6.34
C ALA A 75 -11.25 9.31 -5.45
N ALA A 76 -10.89 8.04 -5.30
CA ALA A 76 -9.70 7.63 -4.56
C ALA A 76 -8.43 8.18 -5.21
N VAL A 77 -8.30 8.08 -6.52
CA VAL A 77 -7.15 8.60 -7.26
C VAL A 77 -6.97 10.11 -7.02
N GLN A 78 -8.05 10.88 -7.09
CA GLN A 78 -8.00 12.31 -6.81
C GLN A 78 -7.61 12.60 -5.37
N LEU A 79 -8.11 11.79 -4.43
CA LEU A 79 -7.79 11.92 -3.02
C LEU A 79 -6.30 11.66 -2.75
N VAL A 80 -5.73 10.63 -3.37
CA VAL A 80 -4.29 10.34 -3.28
C VAL A 80 -3.46 11.52 -3.79
N ARG A 81 -3.84 12.07 -4.95
CA ARG A 81 -3.14 13.23 -5.51
C ARG A 81 -3.20 14.45 -4.58
N THR A 82 -4.36 14.71 -4.00
CA THR A 82 -4.54 15.80 -3.03
C THR A 82 -3.66 15.59 -1.81
N ASN A 83 -3.64 14.36 -1.27
CA ASN A 83 -2.84 14.04 -0.10
C ASN A 83 -1.34 14.12 -0.37
N LEU A 84 -0.88 13.65 -1.53
CA LEU A 84 0.52 13.81 -1.94
C LEU A 84 0.93 15.27 -2.01
N ALA A 85 0.12 16.10 -2.65
CA ALA A 85 0.39 17.54 -2.76
C ALA A 85 0.44 18.21 -1.40
N HIS A 86 -0.51 17.88 -0.52
CA HIS A 86 -0.54 18.41 0.84
C HIS A 86 0.71 18.05 1.65
N CYS A 87 1.23 16.86 1.44
CA CYS A 87 2.44 16.37 2.12
C CYS A 87 3.73 16.78 1.40
N ARG A 88 3.63 17.46 0.26
CA ARG A 88 4.78 17.84 -0.58
C ARG A 88 5.65 16.63 -0.96
N LEU A 89 4.97 15.54 -1.27
CA LEU A 89 5.59 14.31 -1.72
C LEU A 89 5.20 14.02 -3.17
N GLN A 90 6.06 13.32 -3.88
CA GLN A 90 5.82 12.92 -5.26
C GLN A 90 5.64 11.41 -5.35
N GLY A 91 4.64 10.99 -6.12
CA GLY A 91 4.37 9.59 -6.40
C GLY A 91 3.58 9.47 -7.68
N ASP A 92 3.58 8.28 -8.26
CA ASP A 92 2.81 7.98 -9.45
C ASP A 92 1.44 7.44 -9.05
N VAL A 93 0.38 8.05 -9.58
CA VAL A 93 -0.99 7.66 -9.26
C VAL A 93 -1.65 7.11 -10.51
N VAL A 94 -2.10 5.87 -10.44
CA VAL A 94 -2.68 5.14 -11.57
C VAL A 94 -4.13 4.78 -11.24
N GLN A 95 -5.05 5.20 -12.09
CA GLN A 95 -6.42 4.72 -12.03
C GLN A 95 -6.52 3.44 -12.85
N GLY A 96 -6.86 2.35 -12.18
CA GLY A 96 -6.99 1.08 -12.85
C GLY A 96 -7.33 -0.05 -11.89
N GLU A 97 -7.68 -1.17 -12.47
CA GLU A 97 -7.96 -2.39 -11.73
C GLU A 97 -6.65 -2.99 -11.23
N ALA A 98 -6.63 -3.37 -9.95
CA ALA A 98 -5.41 -3.83 -9.28
C ALA A 98 -4.77 -5.04 -9.95
N LEU A 99 -5.55 -6.07 -10.25
CA LEU A 99 -5.03 -7.29 -10.87
C LEU A 99 -4.51 -7.04 -12.28
N GLY A 100 -5.19 -6.17 -13.03
CA GLY A 100 -4.74 -5.78 -14.37
C GLY A 100 -3.41 -5.04 -14.34
N TYR A 101 -3.22 -4.15 -13.35
CA TYR A 101 -1.96 -3.45 -13.18
C TYR A 101 -0.79 -4.41 -12.93
N LEU A 102 -0.99 -5.43 -12.11
CA LEU A 102 0.07 -6.41 -11.80
C LEU A 102 0.57 -7.18 -13.03
N ARG A 103 -0.23 -7.28 -14.08
CA ARG A 103 0.17 -7.98 -15.30
C ARG A 103 1.25 -7.25 -16.09
N THR A 104 1.34 -5.93 -15.97
CA THR A 104 2.18 -5.09 -16.80
C THR A 104 3.17 -4.22 -16.03
N CYS A 105 3.14 -4.26 -14.70
CA CYS A 105 4.05 -3.45 -13.89
C CYS A 105 5.44 -4.10 -13.77
N GLY A 106 6.40 -3.30 -13.36
CA GLY A 106 7.74 -3.78 -13.02
C GLY A 106 7.81 -4.36 -11.61
N LYS A 107 9.02 -4.53 -11.11
CA LYS A 107 9.28 -5.04 -9.77
C LYS A 107 9.24 -3.95 -8.71
N PHE A 108 8.81 -4.34 -7.51
CA PHE A 108 8.77 -3.49 -6.33
C PHE A 108 9.48 -4.16 -5.17
N ASP A 109 10.01 -3.33 -4.27
CA ASP A 109 10.72 -3.80 -3.08
C ASP A 109 9.81 -3.91 -1.86
N LEU A 110 8.73 -3.13 -1.83
CA LEU A 110 7.75 -3.11 -0.76
C LEU A 110 6.35 -2.97 -1.37
N ILE A 111 5.50 -3.94 -1.11
CA ILE A 111 4.15 -3.98 -1.68
C ILE A 111 3.13 -3.99 -0.54
N PHE A 112 2.21 -3.03 -0.54
CA PHE A 112 1.06 -3.00 0.36
C PHE A 112 -0.17 -3.56 -0.35
N LEU A 113 -0.80 -4.55 0.27
CA LEU A 113 -2.03 -5.16 -0.20
C LEU A 113 -3.10 -5.02 0.89
N ASP A 114 -3.93 -4.01 0.78
CA ASP A 114 -5.02 -3.73 1.74
C ASP A 114 -6.37 -3.61 1.00
N PRO A 115 -6.84 -4.70 0.35
CA PRO A 115 -8.10 -4.68 -0.37
C PRO A 115 -9.30 -4.69 0.57
N PRO A 116 -10.51 -4.38 0.07
CA PRO A 116 -11.74 -4.57 0.84
C PRO A 116 -11.87 -6.01 1.34
N TYR A 117 -12.43 -6.15 2.55
CA TYR A 117 -12.68 -7.47 3.13
C TYR A 117 -13.70 -8.28 2.31
N ASP A 118 -13.57 -9.61 2.38
CA ASP A 118 -14.53 -10.58 1.83
C ASP A 118 -14.73 -10.49 0.30
N THR A 119 -13.76 -9.95 -0.42
CA THR A 119 -13.80 -9.85 -1.88
C THR A 119 -12.98 -10.94 -2.59
N GLY A 120 -12.13 -11.67 -1.85
CA GLY A 120 -11.17 -12.60 -2.44
C GLY A 120 -10.01 -11.93 -3.16
N LEU A 121 -9.95 -10.59 -3.14
CA LEU A 121 -8.91 -9.83 -3.86
C LEU A 121 -7.52 -10.01 -3.27
N LEU A 122 -7.41 -10.21 -1.96
CA LEU A 122 -6.11 -10.42 -1.33
C LEU A 122 -5.43 -11.67 -1.87
N ASP A 123 -6.15 -12.78 -1.88
CA ASP A 123 -5.62 -14.06 -2.38
C ASP A 123 -5.25 -13.98 -3.86
N LYS A 124 -6.09 -13.34 -4.67
CA LYS A 124 -5.84 -13.14 -6.10
C LYS A 124 -4.63 -12.25 -6.34
N ALA A 125 -4.51 -11.16 -5.59
CA ALA A 125 -3.37 -10.25 -5.70
C ALA A 125 -2.07 -10.95 -5.31
N LEU A 126 -2.05 -11.70 -4.21
CA LEU A 126 -0.88 -12.49 -3.81
C LEU A 126 -0.49 -13.51 -4.88
N ALA A 127 -1.47 -14.22 -5.44
CA ALA A 127 -1.22 -15.18 -6.52
C ALA A 127 -0.60 -14.49 -7.74
N ASN A 128 -1.08 -13.31 -8.11
CA ASN A 128 -0.56 -12.55 -9.25
C ASN A 128 0.85 -12.00 -8.98
N VAL A 129 1.14 -11.52 -7.77
CA VAL A 129 2.48 -11.08 -7.39
C VAL A 129 3.49 -12.22 -7.57
N VAL A 130 3.14 -13.41 -7.15
CA VAL A 130 3.97 -14.61 -7.31
C VAL A 130 4.08 -15.00 -8.79
N GLN A 131 2.96 -15.10 -9.49
CA GLN A 131 2.91 -15.56 -10.88
C GLN A 131 3.72 -14.66 -11.81
N PHE A 132 3.61 -13.33 -11.64
CA PHE A 132 4.29 -12.35 -12.51
C PHE A 132 5.63 -11.88 -11.95
N ASP A 133 6.09 -12.48 -10.85
CA ASP A 133 7.38 -12.18 -10.24
C ASP A 133 7.57 -10.67 -9.97
N ILE A 134 6.59 -10.09 -9.30
CA ILE A 134 6.53 -8.65 -9.04
C ILE A 134 7.42 -8.21 -7.87
N LEU A 135 7.61 -9.09 -6.88
CA LEU A 135 8.41 -8.76 -5.70
C LEU A 135 9.90 -8.93 -6.00
N ALA A 136 10.67 -7.87 -5.80
CA ALA A 136 12.13 -7.91 -5.95
C ALA A 136 12.77 -8.79 -4.87
N GLU A 137 13.97 -9.30 -5.15
CA GLU A 137 14.72 -10.08 -4.18
C GLU A 137 14.92 -9.28 -2.88
N GLY A 138 14.66 -9.91 -1.74
CA GLY A 138 14.70 -9.24 -0.44
C GLY A 138 13.52 -8.32 -0.17
N GLY A 139 12.54 -8.31 -1.06
CA GLY A 139 11.35 -7.48 -0.91
C GLY A 139 10.36 -8.01 0.12
N ILE A 140 9.42 -7.16 0.50
CA ILE A 140 8.42 -7.42 1.53
C ILE A 140 7.04 -7.12 0.99
N ILE A 141 6.09 -8.00 1.29
CA ILE A 141 4.66 -7.77 1.07
C ILE A 141 4.01 -7.58 2.44
N VAL A 142 3.30 -6.47 2.60
CA VAL A 142 2.50 -6.20 3.78
C VAL A 142 1.04 -6.32 3.40
N CYS A 143 0.33 -7.23 4.04
CA CYS A 143 -1.09 -7.41 3.79
C CYS A 143 -1.86 -7.48 5.11
N GLU A 144 -3.10 -6.99 5.06
CA GLU A 144 -4.02 -7.03 6.19
C GLU A 144 -5.17 -7.96 5.86
N SER A 145 -5.49 -8.85 6.78
CA SER A 145 -6.62 -9.75 6.68
C SER A 145 -7.35 -9.83 8.01
N ARG A 146 -8.57 -10.36 7.98
CA ARG A 146 -9.28 -10.65 9.22
C ARG A 146 -8.57 -11.75 10.01
N ARG A 147 -8.61 -11.65 11.33
CA ARG A 147 -8.00 -12.62 12.24
C ARG A 147 -8.48 -14.05 12.01
N GLU A 148 -9.74 -14.19 11.62
CA GLU A 148 -10.39 -15.48 11.43
C GLU A 148 -9.96 -16.19 10.14
N LYS A 149 -9.28 -15.50 9.23
CA LYS A 149 -8.79 -16.12 8.00
C LYS A 149 -7.48 -16.85 8.24
N GLU A 150 -7.35 -18.00 7.60
CA GLU A 150 -6.09 -18.71 7.56
C GLU A 150 -5.02 -17.87 6.87
N ARG A 151 -3.79 -18.06 7.30
CA ARG A 151 -2.66 -17.40 6.64
C ARG A 151 -2.51 -17.95 5.24
N PRO A 152 -2.16 -17.09 4.24
CA PRO A 152 -1.95 -17.58 2.90
C PRO A 152 -0.76 -18.56 2.85
N GLN A 153 -0.89 -19.57 2.03
CA GLN A 153 0.23 -20.45 1.71
C GLN A 153 0.94 -19.89 0.49
N LEU A 154 2.25 -19.78 0.61
CA LEU A 154 3.08 -19.20 -0.44
C LEU A 154 4.07 -20.23 -0.95
N PRO A 155 4.34 -20.25 -2.28
CA PRO A 155 5.39 -21.10 -2.83
C PRO A 155 6.77 -20.55 -2.44
N GLN A 156 7.77 -21.41 -2.41
CA GLN A 156 9.14 -20.95 -2.24
C GLN A 156 9.55 -20.05 -3.42
N PRO A 157 10.39 -19.04 -3.19
CA PRO A 157 11.10 -18.68 -1.96
C PRO A 157 10.36 -17.72 -1.01
N TYR A 158 9.04 -17.56 -1.18
CA TYR A 158 8.24 -16.70 -0.31
C TYR A 158 7.97 -17.40 1.03
N TYR A 159 7.98 -16.61 2.11
CA TYR A 159 7.62 -17.10 3.45
C TYR A 159 7.02 -15.97 4.29
N LEU A 160 6.29 -16.35 5.34
CA LEU A 160 5.67 -15.42 6.28
C LEU A 160 6.55 -15.16 7.50
#